data_50f64df83848645837b21bb828f49bb3
#
_entry.id   50f64df83848645837b21bb828f49bb3
#
_cell.length_a   1.000
_cell.length_b   1.000
_cell.length_c   1.000
_cell.angle_alpha   90.00
_cell.angle_beta   90.00
_cell.angle_gamma   90.00
#
_symmetry.space_group_name_H-M   'P 1'
#
loop_
_entity.id
_entity.type
_entity.pdbx_description
1 polymer ?
#
loop_
_entity_poly.entity_id
_entity_poly.type
_entity_poly.pdbx_seq_one_letter_code
_entity_poly.pdbx_strand_id
1 'polypeptide(L)'
;DVVRLRGSVRVEYTLARQGAQRLWELLHSEDYVAALGALTGAQAVQMVKAGLKAIYLSGWQVAADANLAEQMYPDQSLYPANSVPAVIRRINNALRRADQIHWAEGDDSTYWMAPIVADAEAGFGGPLNAFELMKAMIEAGAAGVHYEDQLASEKKCGHMGGKVLVPTSQFIRTLTAARLAADVCGVPTILIARTDALGATLLTSDVDPYDQPFITGERTPEGYFRVRNGIEAAIARGLAYAPYADLLWFETAKPDLEEARRFAEAIHREYPGKLLAYNCSPSFNWKRHLDDDTIARFQRELGAMGYKFQFITLAGFHALNASMFELAYGYARTGMTAYVRLQQREFELEELGYTATRHQREVGTGYFDRVAEVIAGGQSSTLALKGSTEEEQFEGAPRAARGA
;
A
#
# COMPACT_ATOMS: atom_id res chain seq x y z
N ASP A 1 16.76 -17.22 20.79
CA ASP A 1 17.31 -16.92 19.47
C ASP A 1 17.09 -15.45 19.08
N VAL A 2 15.85 -14.92 19.16
CA VAL A 2 15.54 -13.52 18.77
C VAL A 2 16.47 -12.50 19.45
N VAL A 3 16.70 -12.62 20.76
CA VAL A 3 17.57 -11.71 21.52
C VAL A 3 19.02 -11.74 21.01
N ARG A 4 19.51 -12.91 20.62
CA ARG A 4 20.86 -13.07 20.06
C ARG A 4 20.98 -12.48 18.64
N LEU A 5 19.95 -12.70 17.83
CA LEU A 5 19.90 -12.20 16.45
C LEU A 5 19.73 -10.68 16.37
N ARG A 6 19.12 -10.08 17.39
CA ARG A 6 18.96 -8.63 17.49
C ARG A 6 20.28 -7.90 17.75
N GLY A 7 21.23 -8.56 18.36
CA GLY A 7 22.48 -7.93 18.84
C GLY A 7 22.32 -7.35 20.26
N SER A 8 23.34 -6.62 20.71
CA SER A 8 23.41 -6.08 22.08
C SER A 8 22.64 -4.78 22.27
N VAL A 9 22.40 -4.03 21.19
CA VAL A 9 21.70 -2.74 21.22
C VAL A 9 20.26 -2.93 20.79
N ARG A 10 19.33 -2.37 21.57
CA ARG A 10 17.92 -2.29 21.21
C ARG A 10 17.64 -0.98 20.49
N VAL A 11 17.27 -1.06 19.22
CA VAL A 11 16.85 0.08 18.42
C VAL A 11 15.32 0.21 18.50
N GLU A 12 14.82 1.44 18.65
CA GLU A 12 13.40 1.73 18.69
C GLU A 12 12.90 2.15 17.30
N TYR A 13 11.86 1.48 16.82
CA TYR A 13 11.18 1.75 15.55
C TYR A 13 9.78 2.30 15.81
N THR A 14 9.71 3.52 16.32
CA THR A 14 8.47 4.14 16.83
C THR A 14 7.36 4.18 15.79
N LEU A 15 7.64 4.67 14.59
CA LEU A 15 6.62 4.78 13.54
C LEU A 15 6.07 3.42 13.11
N ALA A 16 6.94 2.45 12.91
CA ALA A 16 6.53 1.09 12.53
C ALA A 16 5.68 0.44 13.62
N ARG A 17 6.06 0.60 14.88
CA ARG A 17 5.32 0.06 16.03
C ARG A 17 3.94 0.70 16.16
N GLN A 18 3.87 2.01 16.16
CA GLN A 18 2.60 2.73 16.25
C GLN A 18 1.70 2.42 15.06
N GLY A 19 2.27 2.38 13.86
CA GLY A 19 1.55 2.02 12.65
C GLY A 19 0.98 0.60 12.71
N ALA A 20 1.78 -0.39 13.14
CA ALA A 20 1.32 -1.77 13.27
C ALA A 20 0.19 -1.91 14.30
N GLN A 21 0.32 -1.26 15.46
CA GLN A 21 -0.72 -1.24 16.48
C GLN A 21 -1.99 -0.57 15.97
N ARG A 22 -1.86 0.59 15.33
CA ARG A 22 -3.00 1.31 14.75
C ARG A 22 -3.70 0.50 13.65
N LEU A 23 -2.94 -0.15 12.77
CA LEU A 23 -3.51 -1.01 11.74
C LEU A 23 -4.28 -2.18 12.36
N TRP A 24 -3.72 -2.83 13.37
CA TRP A 24 -4.38 -3.92 14.08
C TRP A 24 -5.70 -3.49 14.70
N GLU A 25 -5.73 -2.34 15.37
CA GLU A 25 -6.95 -1.75 15.93
C GLU A 25 -8.00 -1.48 14.84
N LEU A 26 -7.60 -0.87 13.73
CA LEU A 26 -8.50 -0.57 12.61
C LEU A 26 -9.09 -1.84 11.99
N LEU A 27 -8.29 -2.88 11.80
CA LEU A 27 -8.74 -4.17 11.24
C LEU A 27 -9.81 -4.86 12.11
N HIS A 28 -9.87 -4.54 13.41
CA HIS A 28 -10.83 -5.12 14.34
C HIS A 28 -12.00 -4.20 14.70
N SER A 29 -11.86 -2.89 14.49
CA SER A 29 -12.89 -1.91 14.86
C SER A 29 -13.74 -1.43 13.68
N GLU A 30 -13.17 -1.43 12.46
CA GLU A 30 -13.89 -1.00 11.27
C GLU A 30 -14.58 -2.17 10.57
N ASP A 31 -15.64 -1.89 9.82
CA ASP A 31 -16.26 -2.89 8.94
C ASP A 31 -15.24 -3.44 7.94
N TYR A 32 -14.44 -2.55 7.38
CA TYR A 32 -13.22 -2.82 6.62
C TYR A 32 -12.34 -1.57 6.57
N VAL A 33 -11.06 -1.75 6.34
CA VAL A 33 -10.09 -0.66 6.13
C VAL A 33 -9.84 -0.52 4.64
N ALA A 34 -10.22 0.64 4.08
CA ALA A 34 -9.96 0.96 2.68
C ALA A 34 -8.65 1.72 2.54
N ALA A 35 -7.84 1.36 1.53
CA ALA A 35 -6.60 2.04 1.20
C ALA A 35 -6.43 2.22 -0.31
N LEU A 36 -5.74 3.27 -0.67
CA LEU A 36 -5.33 3.55 -2.05
C LEU A 36 -3.81 3.48 -2.17
N GLY A 37 -3.33 2.99 -3.31
CA GLY A 37 -1.91 2.99 -3.63
C GLY A 37 -1.38 4.41 -3.80
N ALA A 38 -0.56 4.87 -2.85
CA ALA A 38 0.13 6.16 -2.96
C ALA A 38 1.42 6.00 -3.76
N LEU A 39 1.64 6.89 -4.72
CA LEU A 39 2.88 6.95 -5.49
C LEU A 39 3.85 7.98 -4.90
N THR A 40 3.33 9.04 -4.29
CA THR A 40 4.11 10.13 -3.71
C THR A 40 3.68 10.46 -2.28
N GLY A 41 4.56 11.14 -1.53
CA GLY A 41 4.21 11.62 -0.20
C GLY A 41 3.06 12.65 -0.21
N ALA A 42 3.01 13.50 -1.22
CA ALA A 42 1.91 14.48 -1.36
C ALA A 42 0.56 13.78 -1.58
N GLN A 43 0.51 12.71 -2.40
CA GLN A 43 -0.71 11.92 -2.55
C GLN A 43 -1.16 11.30 -1.23
N ALA A 44 -0.24 10.75 -0.44
CA ALA A 44 -0.55 10.18 0.87
C ALA A 44 -1.13 11.23 1.83
N VAL A 45 -0.59 12.43 1.85
CA VAL A 45 -1.14 13.55 2.63
C VAL A 45 -2.58 13.84 2.22
N GLN A 46 -2.87 13.91 0.91
CA GLN A 46 -4.24 14.13 0.43
C GLN A 46 -5.18 12.97 0.78
N MET A 47 -4.71 11.71 0.71
CA MET A 47 -5.50 10.55 1.11
C MET A 47 -5.94 10.62 2.57
N VAL A 48 -5.03 10.97 3.48
CA VAL A 48 -5.33 11.11 4.91
C VAL A 48 -6.25 12.32 5.14
N LYS A 49 -5.97 13.44 4.52
CA LYS A 49 -6.83 14.64 4.61
C LYS A 49 -8.25 14.37 4.14
N ALA A 50 -8.42 13.58 3.10
CA ALA A 50 -9.72 13.17 2.58
C ALA A 50 -10.44 12.11 3.44
N GLY A 51 -9.81 11.61 4.50
CA GLY A 51 -10.43 10.70 5.47
C GLY A 51 -10.04 9.24 5.38
N LEU A 52 -9.10 8.85 4.50
CA LEU A 52 -8.58 7.48 4.51
C LEU A 52 -7.71 7.24 5.75
N LYS A 53 -7.88 6.06 6.35
CA LYS A 53 -7.24 5.70 7.62
C LYS A 53 -5.97 4.87 7.44
N ALA A 54 -5.69 4.41 6.22
CA ALA A 54 -4.52 3.61 5.88
C ALA A 54 -4.02 3.95 4.47
N ILE A 55 -2.75 3.67 4.22
CA ILE A 55 -2.08 3.86 2.92
C ILE A 55 -1.60 2.50 2.42
N TYR A 56 -1.82 2.22 1.15
CA TYR A 56 -1.19 1.10 0.45
C TYR A 56 0.02 1.59 -0.35
N LEU A 57 1.11 0.83 -0.32
CA LEU A 57 2.30 1.11 -1.11
C LEU A 57 2.57 -0.04 -2.08
N SER A 58 2.27 0.22 -3.34
CA SER A 58 2.32 -0.73 -4.45
C SER A 58 3.73 -0.90 -5.01
N GLY A 59 4.22 -2.14 -5.06
CA GLY A 59 5.45 -2.46 -5.78
C GLY A 59 5.35 -2.18 -7.28
N TRP A 60 4.17 -2.39 -7.87
CA TRP A 60 3.90 -2.02 -9.26
C TRP A 60 4.17 -0.53 -9.53
N GLN A 61 3.66 0.35 -8.66
CA GLN A 61 3.87 1.80 -8.79
C GLN A 61 5.33 2.19 -8.56
N VAL A 62 6.00 1.52 -7.63
CA VAL A 62 7.45 1.73 -7.40
C VAL A 62 8.25 1.29 -8.62
N ALA A 63 7.95 0.15 -9.22
CA ALA A 63 8.57 -0.29 -10.46
C ALA A 63 8.38 0.74 -11.58
N ALA A 64 7.15 1.26 -11.72
CA ALA A 64 6.80 2.18 -12.80
C ALA A 64 7.50 3.55 -12.69
N ASP A 65 7.58 4.15 -11.49
CA ASP A 65 7.91 5.58 -11.39
C ASP A 65 8.62 6.02 -10.10
N ALA A 66 9.05 5.10 -9.24
CA ALA A 66 9.61 5.48 -7.95
C ALA A 66 10.76 4.57 -7.46
N ASN A 67 11.35 3.77 -8.32
CA ASN A 67 12.43 2.87 -7.92
C ASN A 67 13.81 3.53 -7.92
N LEU A 68 14.73 2.95 -7.15
CA LEU A 68 16.09 3.47 -6.97
C LEU A 68 17.03 3.21 -8.17
N ALA A 69 16.60 2.43 -9.15
CA ALA A 69 17.31 2.31 -10.42
C ALA A 69 17.00 3.47 -11.38
N GLU A 70 16.05 4.37 -10.99
CA GLU A 70 15.65 5.53 -11.78
C GLU A 70 15.11 5.16 -13.17
N GLN A 71 14.52 3.96 -13.29
CA GLN A 71 14.01 3.42 -14.53
C GLN A 71 12.48 3.25 -14.46
N MET A 72 11.85 3.21 -15.62
CA MET A 72 10.46 2.77 -15.75
C MET A 72 10.45 1.27 -16.04
N TYR A 73 9.97 0.49 -15.08
CA TYR A 73 9.96 -0.98 -15.18
C TYR A 73 8.54 -1.54 -15.11
N PRO A 74 8.30 -2.69 -15.74
CA PRO A 74 7.13 -3.51 -15.43
C PRO A 74 7.26 -4.11 -14.01
N ASP A 75 6.15 -4.59 -13.47
CA ASP A 75 6.08 -5.23 -12.15
C ASP A 75 6.64 -6.67 -12.20
N GLN A 76 7.95 -6.77 -12.31
CA GLN A 76 8.71 -8.03 -12.45
C GLN A 76 9.97 -8.07 -11.55
N SER A 77 9.96 -7.32 -10.44
CA SER A 77 11.06 -7.25 -9.49
C SER A 77 12.41 -6.87 -10.11
N LEU A 78 12.40 -6.00 -11.15
CA LEU A 78 13.62 -5.53 -11.80
C LEU A 78 14.32 -4.40 -11.03
N TYR A 79 13.61 -3.75 -10.11
CA TYR A 79 14.16 -2.66 -9.32
C TYR A 79 14.91 -3.18 -8.07
N PRO A 80 15.82 -2.37 -7.50
CA PRO A 80 16.53 -2.72 -6.27
C PRO A 80 15.59 -2.97 -5.09
N ALA A 81 15.85 -4.01 -4.30
CA ALA A 81 14.97 -4.45 -3.21
C ALA A 81 14.68 -3.35 -2.15
N ASN A 82 15.57 -2.36 -2.00
CA ASN A 82 15.39 -1.24 -1.08
C ASN A 82 14.58 -0.07 -1.65
N SER A 83 14.00 -0.21 -2.84
CA SER A 83 13.20 0.83 -3.47
C SER A 83 11.88 1.09 -2.73
N VAL A 84 11.13 0.04 -2.36
CA VAL A 84 9.89 0.20 -1.57
C VAL A 84 10.18 0.80 -0.20
N PRO A 85 11.16 0.34 0.59
CA PRO A 85 11.57 1.01 1.83
C PRO A 85 11.87 2.50 1.67
N ALA A 86 12.51 2.91 0.58
CA ALA A 86 12.80 4.33 0.31
C ALA A 86 11.51 5.16 0.12
N VAL A 87 10.51 4.61 -0.56
CA VAL A 87 9.21 5.28 -0.75
C VAL A 87 8.40 5.31 0.55
N ILE A 88 8.42 4.24 1.36
CA ILE A 88 7.82 4.26 2.71
C ILE A 88 8.35 5.42 3.52
N ARG A 89 9.66 5.59 3.54
CA ARG A 89 10.32 6.69 4.27
C ARG A 89 9.87 8.06 3.75
N ARG A 90 9.79 8.22 2.44
CA ARG A 90 9.30 9.46 1.81
C ARG A 90 7.86 9.77 2.22
N ILE A 91 6.97 8.79 2.20
CA ILE A 91 5.57 8.94 2.60
C ILE A 91 5.48 9.30 4.09
N ASN A 92 6.16 8.56 4.95
CA ASN A 92 6.17 8.85 6.39
C ASN A 92 6.70 10.26 6.68
N ASN A 93 7.74 10.71 5.97
CA ASN A 93 8.26 12.07 6.14
C ASN A 93 7.25 13.14 5.68
N ALA A 94 6.49 12.89 4.62
CA ALA A 94 5.42 13.81 4.18
C ALA A 94 4.28 13.87 5.21
N LEU A 95 3.84 12.73 5.73
CA LEU A 95 2.81 12.67 6.78
C LEU A 95 3.27 13.36 8.07
N ARG A 96 4.52 13.15 8.48
CA ARG A 96 5.12 13.85 9.63
C ARG A 96 5.18 15.36 9.39
N ARG A 97 5.49 15.79 8.17
CA ARG A 97 5.50 17.23 7.84
C ARG A 97 4.09 17.81 7.94
N ALA A 98 3.09 17.12 7.44
CA ALA A 98 1.69 17.53 7.58
C ALA A 98 1.29 17.63 9.07
N ASP A 99 1.65 16.65 9.88
CA ASP A 99 1.44 16.67 11.34
C ASP A 99 2.10 17.87 11.99
N GLN A 100 3.37 18.14 11.70
CA GLN A 100 4.12 19.27 12.24
C GLN A 100 3.51 20.63 11.87
N ILE A 101 3.05 20.78 10.63
CA ILE A 101 2.39 22.01 10.16
C ILE A 101 1.10 22.24 10.95
N HIS A 102 0.22 21.27 10.98
CA HIS A 102 -1.08 21.37 11.65
C HIS A 102 -0.94 21.55 13.16
N TRP A 103 -0.03 20.80 13.79
CA TRP A 103 0.26 20.95 15.22
C TRP A 103 0.78 22.34 15.58
N ALA A 104 1.70 22.88 14.76
CA ALA A 104 2.24 24.23 14.96
C ALA A 104 1.17 25.33 14.78
N GLU A 105 0.12 25.04 14.02
CA GLU A 105 -1.05 25.93 13.82
C GLU A 105 -2.15 25.72 14.89
N GLY A 106 -1.94 24.78 15.83
CA GLY A 106 -2.92 24.45 16.86
C GLY A 106 -4.07 23.56 16.39
N ASP A 107 -3.92 22.86 15.27
CA ASP A 107 -4.90 21.92 14.73
C ASP A 107 -4.45 20.48 14.97
N ASP A 108 -5.12 19.80 15.88
CA ASP A 108 -4.94 18.38 16.24
C ASP A 108 -6.08 17.47 15.74
N SER A 109 -6.93 17.98 14.84
CA SER A 109 -8.16 17.30 14.39
C SER A 109 -7.91 16.06 13.50
N THR A 110 -6.71 15.93 12.91
CA THR A 110 -6.37 14.86 11.98
C THR A 110 -5.22 14.01 12.51
N TYR A 111 -5.41 12.69 12.56
CA TYR A 111 -4.32 11.75 12.81
C TYR A 111 -3.56 11.48 11.52
N TRP A 112 -2.42 12.13 11.34
CA TRP A 112 -1.65 12.11 10.10
C TRP A 112 -0.86 10.83 9.88
N MET A 113 -0.45 10.13 10.93
CA MET A 113 0.43 8.96 10.84
C MET A 113 -0.32 7.69 10.48
N ALA A 114 -1.09 7.74 9.38
CA ALA A 114 -1.81 6.58 8.86
C ALA A 114 -0.86 5.39 8.62
N PRO A 115 -1.23 4.17 9.03
CA PRO A 115 -0.42 2.99 8.81
C PRO A 115 -0.26 2.68 7.33
N ILE A 116 0.97 2.31 6.94
CA ILE A 116 1.34 1.93 5.57
C ILE A 116 1.45 0.42 5.47
N VAL A 117 0.71 -0.18 4.55
CA VAL A 117 0.88 -1.58 4.13
C VAL A 117 1.69 -1.62 2.84
N ALA A 118 2.83 -2.30 2.87
CA ALA A 118 3.83 -2.27 1.82
C ALA A 118 4.01 -3.60 1.10
N ASP A 119 4.34 -3.52 -0.18
CA ASP A 119 4.60 -4.63 -1.09
C ASP A 119 6.07 -5.08 -1.00
N ALA A 120 6.30 -6.31 -0.55
CA ALA A 120 7.61 -6.97 -0.55
C ALA A 120 7.81 -7.92 -1.74
N GLU A 121 6.89 -7.89 -2.70
CA GLU A 121 6.96 -8.76 -3.88
C GLU A 121 7.08 -10.25 -3.48
N ALA A 122 7.92 -11.01 -4.16
CA ALA A 122 8.26 -12.39 -3.76
C ALA A 122 9.47 -12.46 -2.80
N GLY A 123 9.90 -11.33 -2.22
CA GLY A 123 11.02 -11.26 -1.27
C GLY A 123 12.39 -11.03 -1.89
N PHE A 124 12.50 -10.84 -3.20
CA PHE A 124 13.74 -10.53 -3.93
C PHE A 124 14.83 -11.60 -3.80
N GLY A 125 14.47 -12.83 -3.54
CA GLY A 125 15.39 -13.95 -3.41
C GLY A 125 14.86 -15.04 -2.48
N GLY A 126 15.73 -15.58 -1.65
CA GLY A 126 15.37 -16.61 -0.67
C GLY A 126 14.94 -16.05 0.69
N PRO A 127 14.82 -16.93 1.72
CA PRO A 127 14.38 -16.52 3.05
C PRO A 127 15.26 -15.46 3.72
N LEU A 128 16.57 -15.47 3.47
CA LEU A 128 17.48 -14.46 4.02
C LEU A 128 17.24 -13.08 3.39
N ASN A 129 16.95 -13.03 2.08
CA ASN A 129 16.54 -11.79 1.43
C ASN A 129 15.22 -11.27 2.00
N ALA A 130 14.24 -12.14 2.22
CA ALA A 130 12.95 -11.79 2.81
C ALA A 130 13.12 -11.25 4.24
N PHE A 131 13.99 -11.84 5.05
CA PHE A 131 14.35 -11.38 6.39
C PHE A 131 14.93 -9.97 6.36
N GLU A 132 15.94 -9.71 5.54
CA GLU A 132 16.57 -8.38 5.43
C GLU A 132 15.61 -7.34 4.84
N LEU A 133 14.78 -7.71 3.87
CA LEU A 133 13.77 -6.82 3.30
C LEU A 133 12.73 -6.39 4.35
N MET A 134 12.23 -7.32 5.18
CA MET A 134 11.30 -6.99 6.27
C MET A 134 11.95 -6.02 7.26
N LYS A 135 13.21 -6.21 7.62
CA LYS A 135 13.92 -5.25 8.48
C LYS A 135 13.95 -3.86 7.85
N ALA A 136 14.29 -3.76 6.56
CA ALA A 136 14.32 -2.49 5.85
C ALA A 136 12.93 -1.81 5.78
N MET A 137 11.85 -2.59 5.62
CA MET A 137 10.48 -2.10 5.68
C MET A 137 10.15 -1.50 7.06
N ILE A 138 10.52 -2.21 8.13
CA ILE A 138 10.30 -1.77 9.51
C ILE A 138 11.11 -0.51 9.82
N GLU A 139 12.37 -0.47 9.43
CA GLU A 139 13.23 0.72 9.59
C GLU A 139 12.68 1.95 8.87
N ALA A 140 12.02 1.75 7.73
CA ALA A 140 11.35 2.82 6.99
C ALA A 140 10.01 3.24 7.60
N GLY A 141 9.44 2.44 8.51
CA GLY A 141 8.19 2.74 9.21
C GLY A 141 6.95 2.04 8.66
N ALA A 142 7.08 0.91 7.96
CA ALA A 142 5.93 0.12 7.52
C ALA A 142 5.14 -0.45 8.71
N ALA A 143 3.82 -0.43 8.62
CA ALA A 143 2.91 -1.02 9.60
C ALA A 143 2.55 -2.46 9.26
N GLY A 144 2.40 -2.75 7.99
CA GLY A 144 2.14 -4.08 7.44
C GLY A 144 2.95 -4.33 6.18
N VAL A 145 3.23 -5.59 5.90
CA VAL A 145 4.00 -6.01 4.73
C VAL A 145 3.40 -7.29 4.17
N HIS A 146 3.26 -7.38 2.86
CA HIS A 146 2.86 -8.61 2.21
C HIS A 146 3.97 -9.20 1.34
N TYR A 147 4.01 -10.52 1.32
CA TYR A 147 4.84 -11.34 0.44
C TYR A 147 3.95 -12.26 -0.40
N GLU A 148 4.44 -12.67 -1.55
CA GLU A 148 3.72 -13.57 -2.47
C GLU A 148 4.52 -14.82 -2.80
N ASP A 149 3.82 -15.91 -3.15
CA ASP A 149 4.38 -17.24 -3.37
C ASP A 149 4.93 -17.49 -4.79
N GLN A 150 5.28 -16.42 -5.49
CA GLN A 150 5.95 -16.53 -6.79
C GLN A 150 7.46 -16.75 -6.64
N LEU A 151 8.06 -17.35 -7.65
CA LEU A 151 9.52 -17.40 -7.80
C LEU A 151 10.04 -15.98 -8.04
N ALA A 152 10.93 -15.49 -7.19
CA ALA A 152 11.39 -14.09 -7.22
C ALA A 152 12.04 -13.70 -8.56
N SER A 153 12.80 -14.60 -9.19
CA SER A 153 13.45 -14.38 -10.49
C SER A 153 12.48 -14.35 -11.68
N GLU A 154 11.27 -14.88 -11.52
CA GLU A 154 10.25 -14.96 -12.56
C GLU A 154 8.95 -14.25 -12.16
N LYS A 155 9.03 -13.36 -11.17
CA LYS A 155 7.87 -12.65 -10.66
C LYS A 155 7.18 -11.82 -11.76
N LYS A 156 5.85 -11.90 -11.78
CA LYS A 156 4.97 -11.15 -12.68
C LYS A 156 3.90 -10.42 -11.86
N CYS A 157 3.37 -9.34 -12.41
CA CYS A 157 2.13 -8.75 -11.90
C CYS A 157 1.03 -9.82 -11.81
N GLY A 158 0.22 -9.77 -10.78
CA GLY A 158 -0.80 -10.78 -10.48
C GLY A 158 -1.77 -11.11 -11.61
N HIS A 159 -1.99 -10.18 -12.55
CA HIS A 159 -2.88 -10.32 -13.69
C HIS A 159 -2.17 -10.74 -14.99
N MET A 160 -0.85 -10.95 -14.93
CA MET A 160 -0.07 -11.40 -16.07
C MET A 160 0.03 -12.93 -16.12
N GLY A 161 0.28 -13.45 -17.32
CA GLY A 161 0.63 -14.86 -17.52
C GLY A 161 2.06 -15.18 -17.12
N GLY A 162 2.42 -16.46 -17.14
CA GLY A 162 3.79 -16.91 -16.91
C GLY A 162 4.25 -16.86 -15.46
N LYS A 163 3.34 -16.72 -14.49
CA LYS A 163 3.66 -16.80 -13.07
C LYS A 163 4.14 -18.19 -12.69
N VAL A 164 5.23 -18.25 -11.94
CA VAL A 164 5.81 -19.48 -11.42
C VAL A 164 5.69 -19.47 -9.90
N LEU A 165 5.01 -20.45 -9.33
CA LEU A 165 4.92 -20.64 -7.88
C LEU A 165 6.19 -21.30 -7.33
N VAL A 166 6.55 -20.93 -6.11
CA VAL A 166 7.45 -21.75 -5.30
C VAL A 166 6.64 -22.81 -4.55
N PRO A 167 7.25 -23.92 -4.09
CA PRO A 167 6.57 -24.87 -3.22
C PRO A 167 5.95 -24.20 -1.99
N THR A 168 4.79 -24.68 -1.57
CA THR A 168 4.06 -24.15 -0.40
C THR A 168 4.94 -24.05 0.83
N SER A 169 5.70 -25.09 1.17
CA SER A 169 6.63 -25.09 2.31
C SER A 169 7.80 -24.09 2.14
N GLN A 170 8.20 -23.79 0.92
CA GLN A 170 9.22 -22.76 0.68
C GLN A 170 8.67 -21.37 0.99
N PHE A 171 7.44 -21.07 0.60
CA PHE A 171 6.82 -19.80 0.94
C PHE A 171 6.53 -19.67 2.44
N ILE A 172 6.17 -20.75 3.12
CA ILE A 172 6.09 -20.78 4.59
C ILE A 172 7.41 -20.34 5.23
N ARG A 173 8.56 -20.77 4.69
CA ARG A 173 9.88 -20.31 5.16
C ARG A 173 10.08 -18.81 4.93
N THR A 174 9.59 -18.28 3.83
CA THR A 174 9.61 -16.82 3.56
C THR A 174 8.78 -16.07 4.60
N LEU A 175 7.57 -16.53 4.91
CA LEU A 175 6.71 -15.95 5.95
C LEU A 175 7.36 -16.03 7.33
N THR A 176 7.98 -17.16 7.65
CA THR A 176 8.69 -17.35 8.91
C THR A 176 9.89 -16.40 9.02
N ALA A 177 10.64 -16.20 7.94
CA ALA A 177 11.76 -15.26 7.89
C ALA A 177 11.29 -13.81 8.12
N ALA A 178 10.18 -13.42 7.49
CA ALA A 178 9.57 -12.12 7.69
C ALA A 178 9.10 -11.92 9.15
N ARG A 179 8.44 -12.90 9.74
CA ARG A 179 8.04 -12.86 11.16
C ARG A 179 9.23 -12.78 12.10
N LEU A 180 10.27 -13.58 11.85
CA LEU A 180 11.49 -13.52 12.64
C LEU A 180 12.14 -12.14 12.58
N ALA A 181 12.16 -11.49 11.42
CA ALA A 181 12.67 -10.13 11.28
C ALA A 181 11.88 -9.12 12.11
N ALA A 182 10.55 -9.21 12.11
CA ALA A 182 9.68 -8.37 12.93
C ALA A 182 9.95 -8.60 14.43
N ASP A 183 10.11 -9.84 14.86
CA ASP A 183 10.43 -10.19 16.25
C ASP A 183 11.83 -9.66 16.65
N VAL A 184 12.82 -9.77 15.78
CA VAL A 184 14.17 -9.23 15.98
C VAL A 184 14.13 -7.72 16.13
N CYS A 185 13.36 -7.03 15.29
CA CYS A 185 13.15 -5.58 15.41
C CYS A 185 12.25 -5.19 16.59
N GLY A 186 11.53 -6.14 17.19
CA GLY A 186 10.60 -5.90 18.30
C GLY A 186 9.37 -5.10 17.89
N VAL A 187 8.91 -5.25 16.66
CA VAL A 187 7.73 -4.57 16.10
C VAL A 187 6.66 -5.61 15.73
N PRO A 188 5.40 -5.42 16.16
CA PRO A 188 4.31 -6.35 15.83
C PRO A 188 3.77 -6.10 14.41
N THR A 189 4.65 -6.11 13.42
CA THR A 189 4.32 -5.86 12.01
C THR A 189 3.23 -6.81 11.53
N ILE A 190 2.22 -6.28 10.87
CA ILE A 190 1.14 -7.07 10.28
C ILE A 190 1.68 -7.76 9.02
N LEU A 191 1.68 -9.09 9.04
CA LEU A 191 2.18 -9.90 7.93
C LEU A 191 1.00 -10.44 7.12
N ILE A 192 1.03 -10.19 5.81
CA ILE A 192 0.01 -10.64 4.87
C ILE A 192 0.63 -11.66 3.90
N ALA A 193 0.04 -12.83 3.80
CA ALA A 193 0.44 -13.86 2.85
C ALA A 193 -0.45 -13.80 1.60
N ARG A 194 0.15 -13.50 0.45
CA ARG A 194 -0.51 -13.55 -0.84
C ARG A 194 -0.22 -14.86 -1.55
N THR A 195 -1.25 -15.48 -2.12
CA THR A 195 -1.09 -16.58 -3.09
C THR A 195 -1.52 -16.15 -4.48
N ASP A 196 -0.76 -16.55 -5.47
CA ASP A 196 -1.05 -16.41 -6.90
C ASP A 196 -1.59 -17.69 -7.53
N ALA A 197 -1.94 -18.71 -6.73
CA ALA A 197 -2.34 -20.03 -7.18
C ALA A 197 -3.69 -20.04 -7.93
N LEU A 198 -4.52 -19.00 -7.84
CA LEU A 198 -5.73 -18.88 -8.66
C LEU A 198 -5.38 -18.82 -10.16
N GLY A 199 -4.32 -18.10 -10.52
CA GLY A 199 -3.94 -17.87 -11.91
C GLY A 199 -2.66 -18.59 -12.36
N ALA A 200 -1.75 -18.91 -11.45
CA ALA A 200 -0.45 -19.48 -11.78
C ALA A 200 -0.56 -20.98 -12.14
N THR A 201 0.11 -21.36 -13.22
CA THR A 201 0.08 -22.73 -13.78
C THR A 201 1.42 -23.44 -13.75
N LEU A 202 2.45 -22.80 -13.15
CA LEU A 202 3.82 -23.31 -13.09
C LEU A 202 4.30 -23.39 -11.64
N LEU A 203 5.15 -24.39 -11.36
CA LEU A 203 5.75 -24.65 -10.05
C LEU A 203 7.21 -25.07 -10.22
N THR A 204 8.08 -24.66 -9.31
CA THR A 204 9.52 -24.93 -9.41
C THR A 204 9.92 -26.36 -9.04
N SER A 205 9.15 -27.05 -8.19
CA SER A 205 9.49 -28.38 -7.67
C SER A 205 8.25 -29.19 -7.33
N ASP A 206 8.33 -30.50 -7.48
CA ASP A 206 7.24 -31.46 -7.24
C ASP A 206 7.38 -32.23 -5.90
N VAL A 207 8.33 -31.86 -5.07
CA VAL A 207 8.64 -32.64 -3.86
C VAL A 207 7.77 -32.30 -2.66
N ASP A 208 7.04 -31.20 -2.71
CA ASP A 208 6.24 -30.73 -1.57
C ASP A 208 4.89 -31.47 -1.51
N PRO A 209 4.57 -32.17 -0.40
CA PRO A 209 3.29 -32.85 -0.24
C PRO A 209 2.06 -31.95 -0.40
N TYR A 210 2.15 -30.67 -0.02
CA TYR A 210 1.05 -29.72 -0.20
C TYR A 210 0.69 -29.50 -1.65
N ASP A 211 1.66 -29.56 -2.57
CA ASP A 211 1.49 -29.22 -3.97
C ASP A 211 1.18 -30.45 -4.84
N GLN A 212 1.47 -31.68 -4.36
CA GLN A 212 1.25 -32.94 -5.07
C GLN A 212 -0.16 -33.05 -5.68
N PRO A 213 -1.27 -32.70 -5.00
CA PRO A 213 -2.60 -32.82 -5.55
C PRO A 213 -2.84 -31.98 -6.81
N PHE A 214 -2.03 -30.95 -7.07
CA PHE A 214 -2.21 -30.01 -8.18
C PHE A 214 -1.26 -30.26 -9.35
N ILE A 215 -0.25 -31.12 -9.22
CA ILE A 215 0.74 -31.40 -10.25
C ILE A 215 0.11 -32.24 -11.37
N THR A 216 0.31 -31.84 -12.65
CA THR A 216 -0.27 -32.53 -13.80
C THR A 216 0.59 -33.65 -14.34
N GLY A 217 1.89 -33.69 -14.00
CA GLY A 217 2.88 -34.61 -14.56
C GLY A 217 3.61 -34.05 -15.79
N GLU A 218 3.19 -32.91 -16.31
CA GLU A 218 3.83 -32.24 -17.45
C GLU A 218 4.88 -31.23 -16.98
N ARG A 219 5.87 -30.99 -17.86
CA ARG A 219 6.94 -29.99 -17.62
C ARG A 219 7.09 -29.04 -18.79
N THR A 220 7.59 -27.85 -18.49
CA THR A 220 7.96 -26.86 -19.50
C THR A 220 9.39 -27.09 -20.01
N PRO A 221 9.79 -26.45 -21.14
CA PRO A 221 11.17 -26.51 -21.62
C PRO A 221 12.21 -26.04 -20.60
N GLU A 222 11.86 -25.07 -19.75
CA GLU A 222 12.73 -24.57 -18.66
C GLU A 222 12.81 -25.53 -17.47
N GLY A 223 11.94 -26.56 -17.45
CA GLY A 223 11.91 -27.58 -16.43
C GLY A 223 10.93 -27.32 -15.28
N TYR A 224 10.08 -26.29 -15.36
CA TYR A 224 9.00 -26.10 -14.40
C TYR A 224 7.92 -27.16 -14.52
N PHE A 225 7.31 -27.51 -13.39
CA PHE A 225 6.16 -28.41 -13.35
C PHE A 225 4.88 -27.65 -13.67
N ARG A 226 4.01 -28.24 -14.50
CA ARG A 226 2.67 -27.70 -14.73
C ARG A 226 1.75 -28.08 -13.58
N VAL A 227 0.97 -27.13 -13.11
CA VAL A 227 0.00 -27.32 -12.02
C VAL A 227 -1.39 -26.87 -12.45
N ARG A 228 -2.41 -27.50 -11.85
CA ARG A 228 -3.78 -27.02 -11.94
C ARG A 228 -3.94 -25.79 -11.05
N ASN A 229 -4.37 -24.71 -11.66
CA ASN A 229 -4.70 -23.46 -10.98
C ASN A 229 -6.19 -23.42 -10.58
N GLY A 230 -6.61 -22.33 -9.97
CA GLY A 230 -8.00 -22.05 -9.61
C GLY A 230 -8.24 -21.93 -8.12
N ILE A 231 -9.51 -21.80 -7.76
CA ILE A 231 -9.90 -21.51 -6.38
C ILE A 231 -9.50 -22.61 -5.39
N GLU A 232 -9.54 -23.88 -5.79
CA GLU A 232 -9.13 -25.00 -4.93
C GLU A 232 -7.63 -24.94 -4.60
N ALA A 233 -6.81 -24.57 -5.58
CA ALA A 233 -5.37 -24.37 -5.36
C ALA A 233 -5.11 -23.16 -4.45
N ALA A 234 -5.83 -22.05 -4.64
CA ALA A 234 -5.72 -20.88 -3.78
C ALA A 234 -6.16 -21.18 -2.34
N ILE A 235 -7.26 -21.91 -2.15
CA ILE A 235 -7.73 -22.33 -0.83
C ILE A 235 -6.70 -23.23 -0.13
N ALA A 236 -6.17 -24.24 -0.84
CA ALA A 236 -5.18 -25.14 -0.26
C ALA A 236 -3.94 -24.40 0.25
N ARG A 237 -3.44 -23.44 -0.52
CA ARG A 237 -2.32 -22.59 -0.09
C ARG A 237 -2.72 -21.63 1.02
N GLY A 238 -3.89 -21.00 0.95
CA GLY A 238 -4.40 -20.16 2.02
C GLY A 238 -4.48 -20.88 3.37
N LEU A 239 -4.99 -22.11 3.39
CA LEU A 239 -5.03 -22.96 4.59
C LEU A 239 -3.63 -23.27 5.12
N ALA A 240 -2.66 -23.56 4.25
CA ALA A 240 -1.29 -23.84 4.64
C ALA A 240 -0.59 -22.60 5.20
N TYR A 241 -0.91 -21.40 4.72
CA TYR A 241 -0.30 -20.13 5.16
C TYR A 241 -0.95 -19.52 6.40
N ALA A 242 -2.19 -19.89 6.69
CA ALA A 242 -2.97 -19.28 7.78
C ALA A 242 -2.28 -19.27 9.15
N PRO A 243 -1.52 -20.31 9.59
CA PRO A 243 -0.79 -20.25 10.84
C PRO A 243 0.39 -19.26 10.86
N TYR A 244 0.85 -18.81 9.70
CA TYR A 244 2.11 -18.07 9.54
C TYR A 244 1.93 -16.60 9.17
N ALA A 245 0.70 -16.15 8.97
CA ALA A 245 0.39 -14.77 8.60
C ALA A 245 -0.81 -14.23 9.38
N ASP A 246 -0.88 -12.92 9.54
CA ASP A 246 -2.01 -12.25 10.18
C ASP A 246 -3.22 -12.16 9.25
N LEU A 247 -2.99 -11.86 7.97
CA LEU A 247 -4.02 -11.85 6.93
C LEU A 247 -3.62 -12.77 5.78
N LEU A 248 -4.65 -13.26 5.07
CA LEU A 248 -4.49 -14.00 3.83
C LEU A 248 -5.08 -13.19 2.68
N TRP A 249 -4.40 -13.23 1.53
CA TRP A 249 -4.81 -12.62 0.28
C TRP A 249 -4.62 -13.61 -0.85
N PHE A 250 -5.68 -13.91 -1.60
CA PHE A 250 -5.56 -14.61 -2.88
C PHE A 250 -5.75 -13.60 -4.02
N GLU A 251 -4.82 -13.55 -4.96
CA GLU A 251 -4.93 -12.66 -6.11
C GLU A 251 -5.99 -13.16 -7.07
N THR A 252 -6.91 -12.29 -7.48
CA THR A 252 -8.07 -12.63 -8.31
C THR A 252 -7.88 -12.17 -9.76
N ALA A 253 -8.68 -12.71 -10.68
CA ALA A 253 -8.64 -12.37 -12.10
C ALA A 253 -9.78 -11.43 -12.53
N LYS A 254 -10.84 -11.35 -11.73
CA LYS A 254 -12.03 -10.52 -11.94
C LYS A 254 -12.70 -10.23 -10.60
N PRO A 255 -13.54 -9.16 -10.50
CA PRO A 255 -14.31 -8.92 -9.29
C PRO A 255 -15.46 -9.92 -9.20
N ASP A 256 -15.34 -10.89 -8.28
CA ASP A 256 -16.30 -11.98 -8.10
C ASP A 256 -16.55 -12.24 -6.62
N LEU A 257 -17.73 -11.82 -6.14
CA LEU A 257 -18.13 -11.99 -4.74
C LEU A 257 -18.34 -13.46 -4.34
N GLU A 258 -18.76 -14.29 -5.28
CA GLU A 258 -18.95 -15.72 -4.99
C GLU A 258 -17.61 -16.45 -4.84
N GLU A 259 -16.64 -16.14 -5.68
CA GLU A 259 -15.28 -16.66 -5.54
C GLU A 259 -14.66 -16.19 -4.22
N ALA A 260 -14.84 -14.91 -3.87
CA ALA A 260 -14.40 -14.37 -2.59
C ALA A 260 -15.06 -15.09 -1.40
N ARG A 261 -16.37 -15.37 -1.47
CA ARG A 261 -17.11 -16.10 -0.45
C ARG A 261 -16.58 -17.53 -0.28
N ARG A 262 -16.38 -18.25 -1.37
CA ARG A 262 -15.82 -19.61 -1.33
C ARG A 262 -14.47 -19.69 -0.61
N PHE A 263 -13.59 -18.75 -0.93
CA PHE A 263 -12.29 -18.65 -0.24
C PHE A 263 -12.45 -18.36 1.25
N ALA A 264 -13.22 -17.32 1.59
CA ALA A 264 -13.44 -16.92 2.99
C ALA A 264 -14.06 -18.05 3.83
N GLU A 265 -15.11 -18.71 3.33
CA GLU A 265 -15.79 -19.82 4.03
C GLU A 265 -14.85 -21.02 4.26
N ALA A 266 -14.04 -21.36 3.26
CA ALA A 266 -13.08 -22.45 3.38
C ALA A 266 -12.02 -22.14 4.44
N ILE A 267 -11.49 -20.91 4.46
CA ILE A 267 -10.51 -20.48 5.46
C ILE A 267 -11.15 -20.46 6.85
N HIS A 268 -12.33 -19.86 7.00
CA HIS A 268 -12.97 -19.67 8.31
C HIS A 268 -13.50 -20.96 8.92
N ARG A 269 -13.69 -22.01 8.14
CA ARG A 269 -14.04 -23.35 8.64
C ARG A 269 -12.92 -23.92 9.50
N GLU A 270 -11.66 -23.73 9.09
CA GLU A 270 -10.47 -24.26 9.79
C GLU A 270 -9.86 -23.20 10.72
N TYR A 271 -9.95 -21.93 10.36
CA TYR A 271 -9.39 -20.80 11.11
C TYR A 271 -10.45 -19.71 11.32
N PRO A 272 -11.40 -19.91 12.25
CA PRO A 272 -12.46 -18.96 12.53
C PRO A 272 -11.91 -17.57 12.85
N GLY A 273 -12.43 -16.54 12.19
CA GLY A 273 -12.00 -15.15 12.41
C GLY A 273 -10.68 -14.75 11.77
N LYS A 274 -10.05 -15.62 10.96
CA LYS A 274 -8.84 -15.24 10.19
C LYS A 274 -9.14 -14.03 9.32
N LEU A 275 -8.33 -12.99 9.45
CA LEU A 275 -8.44 -11.77 8.67
C LEU A 275 -8.01 -12.03 7.23
N LEU A 276 -8.68 -11.36 6.29
CA LEU A 276 -8.44 -11.47 4.85
C LEU A 276 -8.18 -10.10 4.26
N ALA A 277 -7.43 -10.06 3.15
CA ALA A 277 -7.19 -8.87 2.34
C ALA A 277 -7.67 -9.10 0.90
N TYR A 278 -8.08 -8.03 0.23
CA TYR A 278 -8.59 -8.08 -1.14
C TYR A 278 -8.07 -6.91 -1.97
N ASN A 279 -7.49 -7.24 -3.13
CA ASN A 279 -7.10 -6.26 -4.13
C ASN A 279 -8.31 -5.92 -5.01
N CYS A 280 -8.88 -4.73 -4.83
CA CYS A 280 -9.87 -4.16 -5.74
C CYS A 280 -9.13 -3.62 -6.99
N SER A 281 -8.60 -4.52 -7.79
CA SER A 281 -7.62 -4.22 -8.83
C SER A 281 -8.12 -3.24 -9.89
N PRO A 282 -7.30 -2.26 -10.29
CA PRO A 282 -7.55 -1.41 -11.45
C PRO A 282 -7.38 -2.16 -12.79
N SER A 283 -6.84 -3.38 -12.78
CA SER A 283 -6.78 -4.25 -13.96
C SER A 283 -8.15 -4.83 -14.33
N PHE A 284 -9.14 -4.75 -13.44
CA PHE A 284 -10.51 -5.12 -13.75
C PHE A 284 -11.23 -3.96 -14.44
N ASN A 285 -11.98 -4.26 -15.50
CA ASN A 285 -12.98 -3.33 -15.99
C ASN A 285 -14.28 -3.57 -15.21
N TRP A 286 -14.41 -2.89 -14.07
CA TRP A 286 -15.49 -3.08 -13.10
C TRP A 286 -16.89 -3.01 -13.73
N LYS A 287 -17.15 -1.98 -14.53
CA LYS A 287 -18.44 -1.78 -15.21
C LYS A 287 -18.76 -2.86 -16.26
N ARG A 288 -17.74 -3.54 -16.78
CA ARG A 288 -17.93 -4.65 -17.72
C ARG A 288 -18.36 -5.95 -17.02
N HIS A 289 -18.01 -6.08 -15.76
CA HIS A 289 -18.28 -7.30 -14.96
C HIS A 289 -19.50 -7.16 -14.05
N LEU A 290 -19.75 -5.95 -13.53
CA LEU A 290 -20.73 -5.70 -12.48
C LEU A 290 -21.62 -4.49 -12.82
N ASP A 291 -22.88 -4.55 -12.38
CA ASP A 291 -23.78 -3.38 -12.38
C ASP A 291 -23.42 -2.40 -11.25
N ASP A 292 -24.01 -1.20 -11.31
CA ASP A 292 -23.73 -0.13 -10.36
C ASP A 292 -24.13 -0.48 -8.94
N ASP A 293 -25.23 -1.18 -8.74
CA ASP A 293 -25.71 -1.59 -7.42
C ASP A 293 -24.76 -2.59 -6.77
N THR A 294 -24.26 -3.54 -7.55
CA THR A 294 -23.26 -4.51 -7.08
C THR A 294 -21.94 -3.82 -6.77
N ILE A 295 -21.48 -2.90 -7.62
CA ILE A 295 -20.27 -2.11 -7.36
C ILE A 295 -20.42 -1.31 -6.05
N ALA A 296 -21.55 -0.67 -5.85
CA ALA A 296 -21.80 0.17 -4.66
C ALA A 296 -21.77 -0.61 -3.34
N ARG A 297 -22.13 -1.90 -3.33
CA ARG A 297 -22.12 -2.74 -2.13
C ARG A 297 -20.89 -3.66 -2.02
N PHE A 298 -20.08 -3.76 -3.05
CA PHE A 298 -19.01 -4.76 -3.21
C PHE A 298 -18.06 -4.82 -2.00
N GLN A 299 -17.52 -3.66 -1.61
CA GLN A 299 -16.57 -3.59 -0.49
C GLN A 299 -17.21 -3.91 0.87
N ARG A 300 -18.46 -3.53 1.08
CA ARG A 300 -19.19 -3.87 2.32
C ARG A 300 -19.44 -5.36 2.42
N GLU A 301 -19.81 -6.02 1.31
CA GLU A 301 -20.01 -7.47 1.28
C GLU A 301 -18.68 -8.21 1.52
N LEU A 302 -17.58 -7.76 0.92
CA LEU A 302 -16.25 -8.28 1.22
C LEU A 302 -15.89 -8.13 2.71
N GLY A 303 -16.13 -6.95 3.29
CA GLY A 303 -15.89 -6.69 4.72
C GLY A 303 -16.67 -7.65 5.62
N ALA A 304 -17.94 -7.91 5.30
CA ALA A 304 -18.79 -8.87 6.00
C ALA A 304 -18.29 -10.32 5.90
N MET A 305 -17.57 -10.68 4.83
CA MET A 305 -16.92 -11.98 4.65
C MET A 305 -15.58 -12.11 5.40
N GLY A 306 -15.07 -11.01 5.99
CA GLY A 306 -13.77 -11.00 6.69
C GLY A 306 -12.61 -10.41 5.90
N TYR A 307 -12.83 -9.87 4.70
CA TYR A 307 -11.83 -9.09 3.96
C TYR A 307 -11.69 -7.72 4.59
N LYS A 308 -10.92 -7.65 5.66
CA LYS A 308 -10.80 -6.45 6.50
C LYS A 308 -9.85 -5.39 5.96
N PHE A 309 -8.93 -5.76 5.09
CA PHE A 309 -8.07 -4.81 4.39
C PHE A 309 -8.33 -4.89 2.88
N GLN A 310 -8.81 -3.78 2.31
CA GLN A 310 -9.18 -3.69 0.90
C GLN A 310 -8.49 -2.49 0.26
N PHE A 311 -7.93 -2.67 -0.91
CA PHE A 311 -7.08 -1.64 -1.51
C PHE A 311 -7.16 -1.63 -3.04
N ILE A 312 -6.86 -0.46 -3.62
CA ILE A 312 -6.67 -0.27 -5.06
C ILE A 312 -5.19 -0.02 -5.30
N THR A 313 -4.51 -1.00 -5.87
CA THR A 313 -3.05 -1.02 -5.98
C THR A 313 -2.46 0.17 -6.74
N LEU A 314 -3.05 0.57 -7.86
CA LEU A 314 -2.50 1.56 -8.78
C LEU A 314 -3.30 2.88 -8.78
N ALA A 315 -4.01 3.18 -7.71
CA ALA A 315 -4.85 4.39 -7.66
C ALA A 315 -4.04 5.67 -7.89
N GLY A 316 -2.87 5.78 -7.27
CA GLY A 316 -1.98 6.93 -7.41
C GLY A 316 -1.47 7.10 -8.84
N PHE A 317 -1.06 6.02 -9.50
CA PHE A 317 -0.62 6.03 -10.89
C PHE A 317 -1.73 6.52 -11.83
N HIS A 318 -2.92 5.96 -11.73
CA HIS A 318 -4.03 6.32 -12.61
C HIS A 318 -4.52 7.75 -12.37
N ALA A 319 -4.66 8.17 -11.11
CA ALA A 319 -5.09 9.52 -10.77
C ALA A 319 -4.09 10.57 -11.30
N LEU A 320 -2.79 10.35 -11.07
CA LEU A 320 -1.73 11.26 -11.51
C LEU A 320 -1.67 11.36 -13.03
N ASN A 321 -1.66 10.24 -13.74
CA ASN A 321 -1.52 10.22 -15.19
C ASN A 321 -2.76 10.75 -15.90
N ALA A 322 -3.96 10.40 -15.45
CA ALA A 322 -5.20 10.87 -16.04
C ALA A 322 -5.34 12.39 -15.90
N SER A 323 -5.10 12.95 -14.71
CA SER A 323 -5.18 14.39 -14.46
C SER A 323 -4.13 15.17 -15.27
N MET A 324 -2.90 14.68 -15.34
CA MET A 324 -1.85 15.33 -16.12
C MET A 324 -2.13 15.25 -17.61
N PHE A 325 -2.62 14.11 -18.12
CA PHE A 325 -2.96 13.99 -19.55
C PHE A 325 -4.07 14.97 -19.94
N GLU A 326 -5.13 15.09 -19.12
CA GLU A 326 -6.23 16.00 -19.36
C GLU A 326 -5.75 17.46 -19.38
N LEU A 327 -4.96 17.85 -18.39
CA LEU A 327 -4.36 19.18 -18.33
C LEU A 327 -3.48 19.46 -19.55
N ALA A 328 -2.54 18.57 -19.84
CA ALA A 328 -1.58 18.75 -20.95
C ALA A 328 -2.27 18.80 -22.32
N TYR A 329 -3.28 17.94 -22.53
CA TYR A 329 -4.08 17.92 -23.75
C TYR A 329 -4.81 19.26 -23.97
N GLY A 330 -5.43 19.78 -22.92
CA GLY A 330 -6.11 21.06 -22.95
C GLY A 330 -5.15 22.23 -23.11
N TYR A 331 -4.05 22.23 -22.35
CA TYR A 331 -3.06 23.32 -22.36
C TYR A 331 -2.39 23.46 -23.74
N ALA A 332 -2.05 22.36 -24.39
CA ALA A 332 -1.48 22.38 -25.72
C ALA A 332 -2.40 22.98 -26.80
N ARG A 333 -3.71 23.09 -26.54
CA ARG A 333 -4.73 23.59 -27.48
C ARG A 333 -5.30 24.94 -27.11
N THR A 334 -5.46 25.22 -25.85
CA THR A 334 -6.16 26.42 -25.34
C THR A 334 -5.35 27.20 -24.30
N GLY A 335 -4.10 26.80 -24.03
CA GLY A 335 -3.20 27.50 -23.10
C GLY A 335 -3.78 27.64 -21.72
N MET A 336 -3.67 28.82 -21.13
CA MET A 336 -4.08 29.13 -19.76
C MET A 336 -5.57 28.85 -19.47
N THR A 337 -6.43 28.83 -20.47
CA THR A 337 -7.84 28.49 -20.30
C THR A 337 -8.00 27.06 -19.70
N ALA A 338 -7.17 26.13 -20.13
CA ALA A 338 -7.17 24.76 -19.59
C ALA A 338 -6.63 24.72 -18.16
N TYR A 339 -5.55 25.45 -17.86
CA TYR A 339 -5.00 25.52 -16.52
C TYR A 339 -5.97 26.16 -15.52
N VAL A 340 -6.62 27.24 -15.89
CA VAL A 340 -7.60 27.92 -15.02
C VAL A 340 -8.75 26.99 -14.64
N ARG A 341 -9.17 26.06 -15.52
CA ARG A 341 -10.18 25.05 -15.17
C ARG A 341 -9.72 24.14 -14.02
N LEU A 342 -8.46 23.69 -14.06
CA LEU A 342 -7.89 22.93 -12.93
C LEU A 342 -7.90 23.78 -11.67
N GLN A 343 -7.43 25.01 -11.72
CA GLN A 343 -7.37 25.92 -10.57
C GLN A 343 -8.75 26.18 -9.98
N GLN A 344 -9.77 26.43 -10.82
CA GLN A 344 -11.15 26.60 -10.32
C GLN A 344 -11.68 25.32 -9.69
N ARG A 345 -11.33 24.15 -10.23
CA ARG A 345 -11.67 22.86 -9.60
C ARG A 345 -11.03 22.68 -8.24
N GLU A 346 -9.80 23.12 -8.07
CA GLU A 346 -9.12 23.09 -6.76
C GLU A 346 -9.84 23.97 -5.72
N PHE A 347 -10.33 25.16 -6.12
CA PHE A 347 -11.12 26.02 -5.25
C PHE A 347 -12.46 25.37 -4.85
N GLU A 348 -13.13 24.69 -5.77
CA GLU A 348 -14.35 23.91 -5.42
C GLU A 348 -14.04 22.79 -4.41
N LEU A 349 -12.90 22.14 -4.51
CA LEU A 349 -12.47 21.10 -3.57
C LEU A 349 -12.15 21.63 -2.18
N GLU A 350 -11.91 22.94 -2.02
CA GLU A 350 -11.71 23.55 -0.69
C GLU A 350 -12.95 23.38 0.21
N GLU A 351 -14.15 23.31 -0.37
CA GLU A 351 -15.38 23.01 0.38
C GLU A 351 -15.35 21.63 1.03
N LEU A 352 -14.59 20.69 0.45
CA LEU A 352 -14.37 19.33 0.97
C LEU A 352 -13.15 19.22 1.89
N GLY A 353 -12.42 20.33 2.14
CA GLY A 353 -11.23 20.35 2.98
C GLY A 353 -9.91 20.29 2.24
N TYR A 354 -9.89 20.38 0.90
CA TYR A 354 -8.64 20.49 0.14
C TYR A 354 -7.95 21.82 0.40
N THR A 355 -6.62 21.82 0.60
CA THR A 355 -5.89 23.03 0.98
C THR A 355 -4.63 23.29 0.15
N ALA A 356 -4.34 22.43 -0.83
CA ALA A 356 -3.10 22.55 -1.61
C ALA A 356 -3.10 23.68 -2.65
N THR A 357 -4.21 24.43 -2.79
CA THR A 357 -4.24 25.75 -3.44
C THR A 357 -3.26 26.71 -2.77
N ARG A 358 -3.08 26.60 -1.46
CA ARG A 358 -2.05 27.28 -0.69
C ARG A 358 -0.78 26.42 -0.62
N HIS A 359 -0.14 26.25 -1.76
CA HIS A 359 0.93 25.27 -1.91
C HIS A 359 2.18 25.59 -1.07
N GLN A 360 2.48 26.86 -0.78
CA GLN A 360 3.59 27.23 0.11
C GLN A 360 3.32 26.78 1.55
N ARG A 361 2.11 27.05 2.06
CA ARG A 361 1.68 26.55 3.36
C ARG A 361 1.68 25.02 3.40
N GLU A 362 1.18 24.39 2.36
CA GLU A 362 1.03 22.93 2.29
C GLU A 362 2.36 22.17 2.43
N VAL A 363 3.45 22.76 1.96
CA VAL A 363 4.80 22.17 2.10
C VAL A 363 5.57 22.67 3.33
N GLY A 364 4.99 23.59 4.14
CA GLY A 364 5.51 23.99 5.43
C GLY A 364 6.24 25.32 5.49
N THR A 365 6.00 26.26 4.57
CA THR A 365 6.62 27.58 4.63
C THR A 365 6.37 28.25 5.99
N GLY A 366 5.13 28.28 6.49
CA GLY A 366 4.83 28.84 7.81
C GLY A 366 5.47 28.08 8.98
N TYR A 367 5.63 26.77 8.86
CA TYR A 367 6.37 25.98 9.85
C TYR A 367 7.84 26.42 9.93
N PHE A 368 8.51 26.61 8.79
CA PHE A 368 9.90 27.07 8.76
C PHE A 368 10.05 28.54 9.14
N ASP A 369 9.07 29.38 8.88
CA ASP A 369 9.01 30.74 9.42
C ASP A 369 9.03 30.70 10.96
N ARG A 370 8.26 29.81 11.57
CA ARG A 370 8.27 29.61 13.01
C ARG A 370 9.63 29.12 13.54
N VAL A 371 10.26 28.20 12.81
CA VAL A 371 11.64 27.75 13.15
C VAL A 371 12.61 28.93 13.09
N ALA A 372 12.53 29.78 12.06
CA ALA A 372 13.38 30.95 11.91
C ALA A 372 13.17 31.97 13.05
N GLU A 373 11.92 32.20 13.44
CA GLU A 373 11.60 33.08 14.58
C GLU A 373 12.22 32.57 15.90
N VAL A 374 12.09 31.26 16.17
CA VAL A 374 12.67 30.64 17.38
C VAL A 374 14.20 30.78 17.38
N ILE A 375 14.84 30.52 16.24
CA ILE A 375 16.29 30.66 16.08
C ILE A 375 16.74 32.11 16.33
N ALA A 376 15.96 33.08 15.85
CA ALA A 376 16.25 34.52 16.00
C ALA A 376 15.79 35.14 17.33
N GLY A 377 15.36 34.35 18.31
CA GLY A 377 14.87 34.81 19.58
C GLY A 377 13.57 35.63 19.51
N GLY A 378 12.72 35.31 18.55
CA GLY A 378 11.40 35.94 18.35
C GLY A 378 11.40 37.16 17.42
N GLN A 379 12.53 37.53 16.84
CA GLN A 379 12.65 38.67 15.92
C GLN A 379 13.30 38.26 14.60
N SER A 380 12.49 37.88 13.61
CA SER A 380 12.97 37.61 12.26
C SER A 380 12.30 38.53 11.26
N SER A 381 13.11 39.12 10.36
CA SER A 381 12.65 39.97 9.26
C SER A 381 12.58 39.21 7.94
N THR A 382 12.94 37.91 7.95
CA THR A 382 13.04 37.06 6.74
C THR A 382 11.95 36.00 6.65
N LEU A 383 10.78 36.26 7.27
CA LEU A 383 9.62 35.37 7.17
C LEU A 383 9.08 35.36 5.74
N ALA A 384 8.84 34.17 5.20
CA ALA A 384 8.52 33.99 3.79
C ALA A 384 7.02 34.01 3.51
N LEU A 385 6.18 33.54 4.44
CA LEU A 385 4.73 33.44 4.22
C LEU A 385 4.05 34.80 4.36
N LYS A 386 4.48 35.61 5.34
CA LYS A 386 3.92 36.93 5.59
C LYS A 386 4.22 37.90 4.42
N GLY A 387 3.19 38.51 3.87
CA GLY A 387 3.30 39.40 2.69
C GLY A 387 3.53 38.65 1.39
N SER A 388 3.32 37.32 1.38
CA SER A 388 3.36 36.51 0.15
C SER A 388 2.05 36.64 -0.64
N THR A 389 2.08 36.23 -1.90
CA THR A 389 0.87 36.16 -2.73
C THR A 389 -0.18 35.21 -2.20
N GLU A 390 0.20 34.20 -1.40
CA GLU A 390 -0.74 33.31 -0.74
C GLU A 390 -1.52 34.00 0.39
N GLU A 391 -0.90 34.91 1.11
CA GLU A 391 -1.58 35.74 2.13
C GLU A 391 -2.63 36.64 1.47
N GLU A 392 -2.28 37.31 0.36
CA GLU A 392 -3.15 38.29 -0.30
C GLU A 392 -4.24 37.66 -1.18
N GLN A 393 -3.94 36.58 -1.91
CA GLN A 393 -4.83 36.03 -2.94
C GLN A 393 -5.70 34.87 -2.44
N PHE A 394 -5.30 34.21 -1.36
CA PHE A 394 -5.98 33.03 -0.83
C PHE A 394 -6.55 33.22 0.59
N GLU A 395 -6.35 34.36 1.25
CA GLU A 395 -7.00 34.74 2.49
C GLU A 395 -8.38 35.37 2.24
N GLY A 396 -9.33 34.63 1.87
CA GLY A 396 -10.66 35.19 1.62
C GLY A 396 -11.71 34.16 1.20
N ALA A 397 -11.31 32.93 0.97
CA ALA A 397 -12.27 31.87 0.77
C ALA A 397 -13.04 31.62 2.08
N PRO A 398 -14.39 31.61 2.06
CA PRO A 398 -15.15 31.40 3.29
C PRO A 398 -14.79 30.04 3.87
N ARG A 399 -14.35 30.03 5.14
CA ARG A 399 -14.27 28.79 5.91
C ARG A 399 -15.68 28.23 5.97
N ALA A 400 -15.95 27.14 5.28
CA ALA A 400 -17.20 26.42 5.42
C ALA A 400 -17.42 26.15 6.92
N ALA A 401 -18.52 26.64 7.45
CA ALA A 401 -18.91 26.38 8.82
C ALA A 401 -19.00 24.85 8.98
N ARG A 402 -18.18 24.29 9.86
CA ARG A 402 -18.28 22.90 10.26
C ARG A 402 -19.68 22.72 10.86
N GLY A 403 -20.60 22.13 10.09
CA GLY A 403 -21.88 21.68 10.61
C GLY A 403 -21.64 20.63 11.70
N ALA A 404 -22.32 20.80 12.81
CA ALA A 404 -22.31 20.00 14.00
C ALA A 404 -22.68 18.53 13.76
#